data_c4d9964a1c44522d4df26c0f5937ae97
#
_entry.id   c4d9964a1c44522d4df26c0f5937ae97
#
_cell.length_a   1.000
_cell.length_b   1.000
_cell.length_c   1.000
_cell.angle_alpha   90.00
_cell.angle_beta   90.00
_cell.angle_gamma   90.00
#
_symmetry.space_group_name_H-M   'P 1'
#
loop_
_entity.id
_entity.type
_entity.pdbx_description
1 polymer ?
#
loop_
_entity_poly.entity_id
_entity_poly.type
_entity_poly.pdbx_seq_one_letter_code
_entity_poly.pdbx_strand_id
1 'polypeptide(L)'
;MLFAIGPAGSGKTYTAIALAVRALKNKEIKKIILSRPAVEAGEKLGFLPGDMKDKIDPYLQPLYDALQDMIPATKLKEYMELNIIQIAPLAFMRGRTLNDAVVILDEAQNTTTQQIKMFLTRMGMNTKMIVTGDMTQIDLPSSQTSGLVQALRILKGVKGISFVELNKKDIVRHKLVTQIVEAYEKFDKEAKAERERRKAEQADSKIEQKQ
;
A
#
# COMPACT_ATOMS: atom_id res chain seq x y z
N MET A 1 -3.29 12.13 -11.65
CA MET A 1 -3.07 11.28 -10.46
C MET A 1 -4.01 10.11 -10.52
N LEU A 2 -3.57 8.90 -10.12
CA LEU A 2 -4.36 7.67 -10.17
C LEU A 2 -4.35 6.99 -8.80
N PHE A 3 -5.52 6.59 -8.32
CA PHE A 3 -5.68 5.67 -7.19
C PHE A 3 -6.11 4.29 -7.73
N ALA A 4 -5.33 3.25 -7.45
CA ALA A 4 -5.62 1.87 -7.81
C ALA A 4 -5.87 1.06 -6.53
N ILE A 5 -7.11 0.73 -6.27
CA ILE A 5 -7.59 0.13 -5.03
C ILE A 5 -8.08 -1.29 -5.31
N GLY A 6 -7.88 -2.19 -4.38
CA GLY A 6 -8.41 -3.55 -4.51
C GLY A 6 -7.69 -4.54 -3.60
N PRO A 7 -8.11 -5.81 -3.60
CA PRO A 7 -7.58 -6.83 -2.72
C PRO A 7 -6.12 -7.17 -3.04
N ALA A 8 -5.42 -7.73 -2.04
CA ALA A 8 -4.07 -8.26 -2.24
C ALA A 8 -4.04 -9.32 -3.34
N GLY A 9 -2.98 -9.32 -4.15
CA GLY A 9 -2.82 -10.24 -5.29
C GLY A 9 -3.57 -9.85 -6.56
N SER A 10 -4.24 -8.69 -6.61
CA SER A 10 -4.88 -8.18 -7.83
C SER A 10 -3.93 -7.44 -8.79
N GLY A 11 -2.62 -7.44 -8.51
CA GLY A 11 -1.60 -6.90 -9.41
C GLY A 11 -1.45 -5.37 -9.42
N LYS A 12 -2.08 -4.64 -8.47
CA LYS A 12 -2.04 -3.17 -8.40
C LYS A 12 -0.63 -2.59 -8.53
N THR A 13 0.22 -2.99 -7.61
CA THR A 13 1.59 -2.48 -7.49
C THR A 13 2.43 -2.92 -8.69
N TYR A 14 2.33 -4.17 -9.07
CA TYR A 14 3.05 -4.73 -10.22
C TYR A 14 2.70 -3.99 -11.52
N THR A 15 1.41 -3.79 -11.78
CA THR A 15 0.94 -3.05 -12.96
C THR A 15 1.39 -1.58 -12.93
N ALA A 16 1.32 -0.92 -11.76
CA ALA A 16 1.79 0.44 -11.61
C ALA A 16 3.28 0.57 -11.94
N ILE A 17 4.10 -0.36 -11.45
CA ILE A 17 5.54 -0.40 -11.74
C ILE A 17 5.79 -0.69 -13.23
N ALA A 18 5.06 -1.62 -13.84
CA ALA A 18 5.18 -1.94 -15.26
C ALA A 18 4.89 -0.72 -16.15
N LEU A 19 3.86 0.05 -15.82
CA LEU A 19 3.52 1.30 -16.53
C LEU A 19 4.62 2.35 -16.35
N ALA A 20 5.20 2.47 -15.16
CA ALA A 20 6.30 3.39 -14.89
C ALA A 20 7.58 3.00 -15.67
N VAL A 21 7.92 1.72 -15.67
CA VAL A 21 9.07 1.20 -16.43
C VAL A 21 8.88 1.42 -17.93
N ARG A 22 7.68 1.21 -18.45
CA ARG A 22 7.36 1.52 -19.87
C ARG A 22 7.55 2.99 -20.16
N ALA A 23 7.02 3.88 -19.33
CA ALA A 23 7.15 5.32 -19.52
C ALA A 23 8.62 5.79 -19.46
N LEU A 24 9.44 5.18 -18.59
CA LEU A 24 10.87 5.45 -18.51
C LEU A 24 11.60 4.99 -19.80
N LYS A 25 11.31 3.76 -20.27
CA LYS A 25 11.88 3.22 -21.52
C LYS A 25 11.51 4.08 -22.74
N ASN A 26 10.30 4.61 -22.76
CA ASN A 26 9.81 5.50 -23.81
C ASN A 26 10.31 6.95 -23.66
N LYS A 27 11.12 7.26 -22.65
CA LYS A 27 11.62 8.61 -22.35
C LYS A 27 10.51 9.66 -22.09
N GLU A 28 9.31 9.21 -21.69
CA GLU A 28 8.20 10.07 -21.30
C GLU A 28 8.43 10.72 -19.93
N ILE A 29 9.27 10.08 -19.11
CA ILE A 29 9.69 10.53 -17.79
C ILE A 29 11.18 10.31 -17.61
N LYS A 30 11.77 10.98 -16.62
CA LYS A 30 13.22 10.86 -16.32
C LYS A 30 13.47 9.98 -15.10
N LYS A 31 12.45 9.78 -14.22
CA LYS A 31 12.64 9.09 -12.94
C LYS A 31 11.43 8.22 -12.59
N ILE A 32 11.71 7.14 -11.88
CA ILE A 32 10.72 6.34 -11.15
C ILE A 32 11.03 6.46 -9.66
N ILE A 33 10.03 6.81 -8.86
CA ILE A 33 10.17 6.91 -7.40
C ILE A 33 9.12 6.02 -6.77
N LEU A 34 9.57 4.98 -6.06
CA LEU A 34 8.73 4.05 -5.34
C LEU A 34 8.81 4.34 -3.85
N SER A 35 7.67 4.39 -3.22
CA SER A 35 7.57 4.68 -1.79
C SER A 35 6.56 3.76 -1.12
N ARG A 36 6.83 3.44 0.13
CA ARG A 36 5.94 2.64 0.97
C ARG A 36 5.96 3.20 2.40
N PRO A 37 4.83 3.26 3.12
CA PRO A 37 4.86 3.58 4.54
C PRO A 37 5.61 2.47 5.29
N ALA A 38 6.46 2.85 6.21
CA ALA A 38 7.01 1.90 7.18
C ALA A 38 5.93 1.68 8.24
N VAL A 39 5.34 0.50 8.27
CA VAL A 39 4.36 0.09 9.28
C VAL A 39 4.98 -0.99 10.13
N GLU A 40 4.94 -0.80 11.43
CA GLU A 40 5.35 -1.84 12.38
C GLU A 40 4.24 -2.91 12.45
N ALA A 41 4.30 -3.90 11.57
CA ALA A 41 3.39 -5.04 11.60
C ALA A 41 3.74 -5.98 12.76
N GLY A 42 3.38 -5.57 13.99
CA GLY A 42 3.56 -6.37 15.21
C GLY A 42 4.98 -6.41 15.77
N GLU A 43 6.00 -6.16 14.98
CA GLU A 43 7.40 -6.02 15.43
C GLU A 43 7.81 -4.55 15.42
N LYS A 44 8.17 -4.02 16.59
CA LYS A 44 8.65 -2.65 16.69
C LYS A 44 10.02 -2.55 16.01
N LEU A 45 10.13 -1.73 14.97
CA LEU A 45 11.38 -1.45 14.22
C LEU A 45 12.56 -1.15 15.18
N GLY A 46 12.29 -0.62 16.37
CA GLY A 46 13.30 -0.36 17.39
C GLY A 46 14.02 -1.59 17.95
N PHE A 47 13.43 -2.80 17.83
CA PHE A 47 14.04 -4.04 18.34
C PHE A 47 14.85 -4.82 17.29
N LEU A 48 14.76 -4.46 16.01
CA LEU A 48 15.58 -5.09 14.98
C LEU A 48 17.04 -4.61 15.08
N PRO A 49 18.03 -5.50 14.95
CA PRO A 49 19.44 -5.10 14.89
C PRO A 49 19.74 -4.36 13.57
N GLY A 50 20.77 -3.53 13.56
CA GLY A 50 21.19 -2.78 12.39
C GLY A 50 20.78 -1.30 12.43
N ASP A 51 21.22 -0.56 11.42
CA ASP A 51 20.84 0.84 11.25
C ASP A 51 19.40 0.99 10.71
N MET A 52 18.94 2.24 10.58
CA MET A 52 17.56 2.50 10.13
C MET A 52 17.31 1.96 8.71
N LYS A 53 18.31 1.94 7.86
CA LYS A 53 18.22 1.46 6.50
C LYS A 53 18.01 -0.05 6.47
N ASP A 54 18.84 -0.78 7.22
CA ASP A 54 18.76 -2.26 7.32
C ASP A 54 17.39 -2.72 7.84
N LYS A 55 16.79 -1.94 8.74
CA LYS A 55 15.47 -2.22 9.31
C LYS A 55 14.32 -1.99 8.35
N ILE A 56 14.47 -1.08 7.40
CA ILE A 56 13.42 -0.68 6.46
C ILE A 56 13.51 -1.48 5.14
N ASP A 57 14.70 -1.90 4.73
CA ASP A 57 14.93 -2.60 3.47
C ASP A 57 14.01 -3.83 3.26
N PRO A 58 13.73 -4.69 4.27
CA PRO A 58 12.81 -5.81 4.10
C PRO A 58 11.40 -5.39 3.67
N TYR A 59 10.91 -4.24 4.13
CA TYR A 59 9.59 -3.71 3.74
C TYR A 59 9.55 -3.20 2.30
N LEU A 60 10.70 -2.87 1.74
CA LEU A 60 10.84 -2.38 0.37
C LEU A 60 11.15 -3.51 -0.62
N GLN A 61 11.51 -4.70 -0.14
CA GLN A 61 11.89 -5.86 -0.96
C GLN A 61 10.86 -6.18 -2.07
N PRO A 62 9.54 -6.19 -1.81
CA PRO A 62 8.56 -6.47 -2.87
C PRO A 62 8.61 -5.48 -4.05
N LEU A 63 9.07 -4.25 -3.81
CA LEU A 63 9.25 -3.26 -4.87
C LEU A 63 10.50 -3.54 -5.71
N TYR A 64 11.58 -4.01 -5.06
CA TYR A 64 12.78 -4.47 -5.76
C TYR A 64 12.49 -5.68 -6.63
N ASP A 65 11.77 -6.68 -6.09
CA ASP A 65 11.42 -7.91 -6.80
C ASP A 65 10.62 -7.59 -8.07
N ALA A 66 9.61 -6.74 -7.97
CA ALA A 66 8.82 -6.32 -9.12
C ALA A 66 9.65 -5.58 -10.19
N LEU A 67 10.63 -4.77 -9.79
CA LEU A 67 11.53 -4.12 -10.73
C LEU A 67 12.49 -5.11 -11.42
N GLN A 68 12.98 -6.11 -10.68
CA GLN A 68 13.88 -7.14 -11.20
C GLN A 68 13.20 -8.01 -12.25
N ASP A 69 11.90 -8.26 -12.13
CA ASP A 69 11.12 -8.97 -13.15
C ASP A 69 11.02 -8.18 -14.47
N MET A 70 11.20 -6.86 -14.44
CA MET A 70 10.96 -5.96 -15.59
C MET A 70 12.22 -5.35 -16.19
N ILE A 71 13.30 -5.32 -15.42
CA ILE A 71 14.57 -4.66 -15.78
C ILE A 71 15.72 -5.62 -15.46
N PRO A 72 16.63 -5.89 -16.40
CA PRO A 72 17.81 -6.70 -16.14
C PRO A 72 18.61 -6.19 -14.94
N ALA A 73 19.10 -7.09 -14.09
CA ALA A 73 19.71 -6.74 -12.81
C ALA A 73 20.85 -5.71 -12.91
N THR A 74 21.72 -5.86 -13.93
CA THR A 74 22.82 -4.90 -14.20
C THR A 74 22.29 -3.50 -14.50
N LYS A 75 21.22 -3.40 -15.30
CA LYS A 75 20.61 -2.13 -15.68
C LYS A 75 19.84 -1.50 -14.52
N LEU A 76 19.18 -2.31 -13.71
CA LEU A 76 18.49 -1.84 -12.50
C LEU A 76 19.48 -1.22 -11.51
N LYS A 77 20.62 -1.90 -11.29
CA LYS A 77 21.70 -1.39 -10.44
C LYS A 77 22.20 -0.02 -10.94
N GLU A 78 22.50 0.09 -12.24
CA GLU A 78 22.92 1.36 -12.86
C GLU A 78 21.86 2.47 -12.64
N TYR A 79 20.58 2.16 -12.87
CA TYR A 79 19.51 3.14 -12.70
C TYR A 79 19.36 3.60 -11.25
N MET A 80 19.62 2.73 -10.28
CA MET A 80 19.58 3.09 -8.86
C MET A 80 20.80 3.94 -8.48
N GLU A 81 22.00 3.61 -8.92
CA GLU A 81 23.23 4.39 -8.69
C GLU A 81 23.09 5.81 -9.28
N LEU A 82 22.50 5.94 -10.45
CA LEU A 82 22.22 7.23 -11.10
C LEU A 82 20.98 7.96 -10.56
N ASN A 83 20.31 7.41 -9.55
CA ASN A 83 19.05 7.94 -9.01
C ASN A 83 17.94 8.14 -10.06
N ILE A 84 17.96 7.36 -11.15
CA ILE A 84 16.89 7.27 -12.14
C ILE A 84 15.73 6.46 -11.56
N ILE A 85 16.02 5.40 -10.82
CA ILE A 85 15.05 4.65 -10.01
C ILE A 85 15.42 4.84 -8.54
N GLN A 86 14.45 5.25 -7.74
CA GLN A 86 14.60 5.46 -6.30
C GLN A 86 13.54 4.65 -5.56
N ILE A 87 13.95 3.93 -4.53
CA ILE A 87 13.05 3.27 -3.60
C ILE A 87 13.36 3.84 -2.22
N ALA A 88 12.34 4.41 -1.58
CA ALA A 88 12.54 5.07 -0.29
C ALA A 88 11.26 5.03 0.56
N PRO A 89 11.40 4.95 1.90
CA PRO A 89 10.29 5.08 2.81
C PRO A 89 9.56 6.41 2.62
N LEU A 90 8.27 6.40 2.90
CA LEU A 90 7.41 7.58 2.73
C LEU A 90 7.93 8.82 3.49
N ALA A 91 8.54 8.63 4.65
CA ALA A 91 9.09 9.72 5.45
C ALA A 91 10.15 10.56 4.70
N PHE A 92 10.90 9.93 3.78
CA PHE A 92 11.95 10.59 2.99
C PHE A 92 11.40 11.45 1.83
N MET A 93 10.08 11.46 1.63
CA MET A 93 9.42 12.32 0.63
C MET A 93 9.16 13.74 1.15
N ARG A 94 9.26 13.96 2.47
CA ARG A 94 9.02 15.29 3.08
C ARG A 94 10.00 16.32 2.54
N GLY A 95 9.49 17.52 2.20
CA GLY A 95 10.29 18.64 1.71
C GLY A 95 10.77 18.54 0.27
N ARG A 96 10.47 17.44 -0.43
CA ARG A 96 10.86 17.26 -1.83
C ARG A 96 9.77 17.82 -2.76
N THR A 97 10.18 18.24 -3.96
CA THR A 97 9.30 18.44 -5.12
C THR A 97 9.74 17.46 -6.19
N LEU A 98 8.82 16.61 -6.64
CA LEU A 98 9.13 15.49 -7.53
C LEU A 98 8.71 15.89 -8.94
N ASN A 99 9.68 16.11 -9.82
CA ASN A 99 9.47 16.54 -11.19
C ASN A 99 9.88 15.46 -12.19
N ASP A 100 9.29 15.47 -13.39
CA ASP A 100 9.61 14.58 -14.52
C ASP A 100 9.60 13.09 -14.13
N ALA A 101 8.65 12.67 -13.30
CA ALA A 101 8.67 11.35 -12.68
C ALA A 101 7.32 10.63 -12.73
N VAL A 102 7.37 9.29 -12.66
CA VAL A 102 6.26 8.51 -12.11
C VAL A 102 6.60 8.20 -10.66
N VAL A 103 5.71 8.58 -9.75
CA VAL A 103 5.85 8.37 -8.31
C VAL A 103 4.75 7.41 -7.85
N ILE A 104 5.14 6.32 -7.21
CA ILE A 104 4.22 5.28 -6.74
C ILE A 104 4.28 5.23 -5.21
N LEU A 105 3.13 5.36 -4.56
CA LEU A 105 2.95 5.06 -3.14
C LEU A 105 2.22 3.73 -3.03
N ASP A 106 2.93 2.72 -2.56
CA ASP A 106 2.38 1.38 -2.31
C ASP A 106 1.92 1.22 -0.86
N GLU A 107 0.96 0.32 -0.62
CA GLU A 107 0.35 0.05 0.71
C GLU A 107 -0.17 1.32 1.39
N ALA A 108 -0.77 2.21 0.61
CA ALA A 108 -1.19 3.53 1.07
C ALA A 108 -2.29 3.49 2.15
N GLN A 109 -3.03 2.37 2.31
CA GLN A 109 -3.99 2.19 3.41
C GLN A 109 -3.33 2.30 4.77
N ASN A 110 -2.03 2.05 4.85
CA ASN A 110 -1.22 2.12 6.06
C ASN A 110 -0.58 3.51 6.28
N THR A 111 -1.07 4.53 5.59
CA THR A 111 -0.69 5.93 5.84
C THR A 111 -1.70 6.61 6.76
N THR A 112 -1.22 7.52 7.60
CA THR A 112 -2.09 8.48 8.28
C THR A 112 -2.57 9.57 7.31
N THR A 113 -3.61 10.30 7.67
CA THR A 113 -4.10 11.46 6.91
C THR A 113 -3.00 12.49 6.61
N GLN A 114 -2.14 12.76 7.59
CA GLN A 114 -1.05 13.72 7.42
C GLN A 114 0.03 13.20 6.45
N GLN A 115 0.33 11.91 6.50
CA GLN A 115 1.32 11.27 5.63
C GLN A 115 0.87 11.26 4.18
N ILE A 116 -0.38 10.85 3.90
CA ILE A 116 -0.87 10.83 2.51
C ILE A 116 -0.99 12.26 1.95
N LYS A 117 -1.49 13.21 2.73
CA LYS A 117 -1.54 14.62 2.33
C LYS A 117 -0.13 15.15 2.02
N MET A 118 0.83 14.87 2.89
CA MET A 118 2.24 15.23 2.66
C MET A 118 2.76 14.66 1.35
N PHE A 119 2.51 13.39 1.06
CA PHE A 119 2.94 12.72 -0.16
C PHE A 119 2.30 13.33 -1.42
N LEU A 120 0.99 13.44 -1.45
CA LEU A 120 0.24 13.94 -2.61
C LEU A 120 0.66 15.37 -3.00
N THR A 121 1.05 16.17 -2.01
CA THR A 121 1.54 17.53 -2.24
C THR A 121 3.02 17.62 -2.69
N ARG A 122 3.69 16.50 -2.91
CA ARG A 122 5.05 16.45 -3.50
C ARG A 122 5.04 16.48 -5.02
N MET A 123 3.87 16.41 -5.63
CA MET A 123 3.71 16.40 -7.07
C MET A 123 4.27 17.69 -7.70
N GLY A 124 5.27 17.54 -8.54
CA GLY A 124 5.87 18.62 -9.30
C GLY A 124 5.47 18.59 -10.78
N MET A 125 6.17 19.37 -11.58
CA MET A 125 5.90 19.49 -13.03
C MET A 125 6.18 18.17 -13.74
N ASN A 126 5.35 17.85 -14.75
CA ASN A 126 5.47 16.65 -15.58
C ASN A 126 5.54 15.32 -14.76
N THR A 127 4.81 15.28 -13.64
CA THR A 127 4.82 14.11 -12.75
C THR A 127 3.46 13.43 -12.75
N LYS A 128 3.47 12.10 -12.81
CA LYS A 128 2.30 11.24 -12.61
C LYS A 128 2.44 10.53 -11.27
N MET A 129 1.42 10.64 -10.42
CA MET A 129 1.36 9.90 -9.16
C MET A 129 0.38 8.75 -9.26
N ILE A 130 0.79 7.59 -8.75
CA ILE A 130 -0.03 6.40 -8.61
C ILE A 130 -0.03 6.00 -7.14
N VAL A 131 -1.21 5.83 -6.57
CA VAL A 131 -1.40 5.39 -5.18
C VAL A 131 -2.08 4.02 -5.21
N THR A 132 -1.42 3.01 -4.67
CA THR A 132 -1.98 1.66 -4.57
C THR A 132 -2.31 1.31 -3.12
N GLY A 133 -3.37 0.53 -2.92
CA GLY A 133 -3.75 0.11 -1.58
C GLY A 133 -4.89 -0.89 -1.52
N ASP A 134 -5.02 -1.53 -0.37
CA ASP A 134 -6.07 -2.47 -0.01
C ASP A 134 -6.79 -1.99 1.24
N MET A 135 -8.04 -1.54 1.10
CA MET A 135 -8.82 -1.03 2.24
C MET A 135 -9.20 -2.10 3.26
N THR A 136 -9.00 -3.38 2.95
CA THR A 136 -9.29 -4.49 3.86
C THR A 136 -8.09 -4.86 4.75
N GLN A 137 -6.89 -4.37 4.41
CA GLN A 137 -5.62 -4.68 5.10
C GLN A 137 -5.01 -3.43 5.74
N ILE A 138 -5.75 -2.82 6.65
CA ILE A 138 -5.30 -1.64 7.40
C ILE A 138 -4.64 -2.11 8.70
N ASP A 139 -3.30 -1.94 8.78
CA ASP A 139 -2.47 -2.34 9.93
C ASP A 139 -2.19 -1.17 10.89
N LEU A 140 -2.86 -0.04 10.69
CA LEU A 140 -2.74 1.11 11.59
C LEU A 140 -3.40 0.82 12.95
N PRO A 141 -2.87 1.38 14.05
CA PRO A 141 -3.53 1.34 15.34
C PRO A 141 -4.99 1.82 15.25
N SER A 142 -5.89 1.21 16.03
CA SER A 142 -7.34 1.53 16.03
C SER A 142 -7.67 3.01 16.33
N SER A 143 -6.73 3.72 16.97
CA SER A 143 -6.83 5.17 17.24
C SER A 143 -6.52 6.04 16.02
N GLN A 144 -6.02 5.46 14.93
CA GLN A 144 -5.64 6.19 13.72
C GLN A 144 -6.55 5.83 12.55
N THR A 145 -6.93 6.87 11.79
CA THR A 145 -7.72 6.69 10.56
C THR A 145 -6.78 6.56 9.37
N SER A 146 -7.06 5.58 8.51
CA SER A 146 -6.34 5.42 7.24
C SER A 146 -6.49 6.68 6.37
N GLY A 147 -5.35 7.25 6.02
CA GLY A 147 -5.28 8.40 5.13
C GLY A 147 -5.80 8.08 3.73
N LEU A 148 -5.60 6.84 3.24
CA LEU A 148 -6.14 6.40 1.96
C LEU A 148 -7.66 6.45 1.96
N VAL A 149 -8.32 5.88 2.97
CA VAL A 149 -9.79 5.89 3.09
C VAL A 149 -10.34 7.31 3.08
N GLN A 150 -9.66 8.21 3.79
CA GLN A 150 -10.06 9.61 3.81
C GLN A 150 -9.81 10.29 2.47
N ALA A 151 -8.65 10.07 1.83
CA ALA A 151 -8.30 10.66 0.53
C ALA A 151 -9.30 10.27 -0.56
N LEU A 152 -9.71 8.99 -0.60
CA LEU A 152 -10.71 8.50 -1.55
C LEU A 152 -12.05 9.25 -1.44
N ARG A 153 -12.45 9.61 -0.22
CA ARG A 153 -13.68 10.34 0.03
C ARG A 153 -13.59 11.81 -0.38
N ILE A 154 -12.50 12.50 0.03
CA ILE A 154 -12.37 13.95 -0.18
C ILE A 154 -11.88 14.34 -1.57
N LEU A 155 -11.17 13.44 -2.28
CA LEU A 155 -10.63 13.73 -3.61
C LEU A 155 -11.54 13.26 -4.74
N LYS A 156 -12.67 12.64 -4.42
CA LYS A 156 -13.68 12.23 -5.40
C LYS A 156 -14.21 13.47 -6.15
N GLY A 157 -14.14 13.42 -7.47
CA GLY A 157 -14.60 14.54 -8.33
C GLY A 157 -13.54 15.63 -8.58
N VAL A 158 -12.36 15.57 -7.98
CA VAL A 158 -11.28 16.50 -8.29
C VAL A 158 -10.74 16.24 -9.69
N LYS A 159 -10.79 17.26 -10.56
CA LYS A 159 -10.30 17.14 -11.95
C LYS A 159 -8.82 16.74 -11.98
N GLY A 160 -8.47 15.74 -12.79
CA GLY A 160 -7.11 15.21 -12.89
C GLY A 160 -6.77 14.09 -11.89
N ILE A 161 -7.76 13.65 -11.08
CA ILE A 161 -7.64 12.47 -10.23
C ILE A 161 -8.61 11.42 -10.76
N SER A 162 -8.09 10.19 -10.93
CA SER A 162 -8.85 9.03 -11.39
C SER A 162 -8.76 7.91 -10.36
N PHE A 163 -9.80 7.08 -10.29
CA PHE A 163 -9.89 5.94 -9.40
C PHE A 163 -10.16 4.68 -10.21
N VAL A 164 -9.39 3.63 -9.94
CA VAL A 164 -9.58 2.29 -10.52
C VAL A 164 -9.75 1.33 -9.35
N GLU A 165 -10.85 0.60 -9.36
CA GLU A 165 -11.15 -0.41 -8.36
C GLU A 165 -10.99 -1.80 -9.00
N LEU A 166 -10.06 -2.56 -8.45
CA LEU A 166 -9.85 -3.97 -8.76
C LEU A 166 -10.64 -4.82 -7.75
N ASN A 167 -11.08 -5.97 -8.17
CA ASN A 167 -11.95 -6.82 -7.37
C ASN A 167 -11.42 -8.27 -7.28
N LYS A 168 -12.16 -9.14 -6.62
CA LYS A 168 -11.75 -10.56 -6.42
C LYS A 168 -11.50 -11.32 -7.72
N LYS A 169 -12.09 -10.92 -8.85
CA LYS A 169 -11.88 -11.57 -10.16
C LYS A 169 -10.51 -11.23 -10.76
N ASP A 170 -9.90 -10.12 -10.31
CA ASP A 170 -8.60 -9.67 -10.75
C ASP A 170 -7.46 -10.34 -9.97
N ILE A 171 -7.78 -11.16 -8.96
CA ILE A 171 -6.77 -11.85 -8.16
C ILE A 171 -6.15 -12.99 -8.97
N VAL A 172 -4.83 -12.92 -9.16
CA VAL A 172 -4.03 -13.99 -9.74
C VAL A 172 -3.21 -14.65 -8.62
N ARG A 173 -3.63 -15.85 -8.21
CA ARG A 173 -2.97 -16.62 -7.14
C ARG A 173 -2.91 -18.10 -7.48
N HIS A 174 -1.95 -18.79 -6.89
CA HIS A 174 -1.92 -20.24 -6.89
C HIS A 174 -3.20 -20.80 -6.24
N LYS A 175 -3.80 -21.84 -6.82
CA LYS A 175 -5.07 -22.44 -6.33
C LYS A 175 -5.03 -22.80 -4.84
N LEU A 176 -3.93 -23.38 -4.37
CA LEU A 176 -3.75 -23.71 -2.96
C LEU A 176 -3.80 -22.45 -2.06
N VAL A 177 -3.17 -21.36 -2.47
CA VAL A 177 -3.21 -20.10 -1.70
C VAL A 177 -4.64 -19.55 -1.61
N THR A 178 -5.42 -19.65 -2.68
CA THR A 178 -6.85 -19.29 -2.65
C THR A 178 -7.61 -20.11 -1.61
N GLN A 179 -7.44 -21.44 -1.62
CA GLN A 179 -8.09 -22.33 -0.65
C GLN A 179 -7.67 -22.05 0.80
N ILE A 180 -6.39 -21.75 1.04
CA ILE A 180 -5.91 -21.36 2.36
C ILE A 180 -6.60 -20.08 2.84
N VAL A 181 -6.64 -19.05 2.02
CA VAL A 181 -7.29 -17.77 2.37
C VAL A 181 -8.78 -17.98 2.67
N GLU A 182 -9.48 -18.71 1.84
CA GLU A 182 -10.92 -19.03 2.04
C GLU A 182 -11.17 -19.78 3.35
N ALA A 183 -10.28 -20.73 3.72
CA ALA A 183 -10.38 -21.47 4.98
C ALA A 183 -10.22 -20.52 6.19
N TYR A 184 -9.24 -19.62 6.17
CA TYR A 184 -9.05 -18.64 7.24
C TYR A 184 -10.22 -17.63 7.30
N GLU A 185 -10.68 -17.09 6.16
CA GLU A 185 -11.84 -16.20 6.12
C GLU A 185 -13.11 -16.85 6.71
N LYS A 186 -13.30 -18.16 6.48
CA LYS A 186 -14.41 -18.92 7.05
C LYS A 186 -14.28 -19.03 8.57
N PHE A 187 -13.10 -19.42 9.05
CA PHE A 187 -12.83 -19.52 10.48
C PHE A 187 -13.05 -18.19 11.21
N ASP A 188 -12.55 -17.09 10.66
CA ASP A 188 -12.71 -15.76 11.26
C ASP A 188 -14.17 -15.31 11.32
N LYS A 189 -14.97 -15.62 10.29
CA LYS A 189 -16.41 -15.36 10.29
C LYS A 189 -17.14 -16.15 11.36
N GLU A 190 -16.83 -17.45 11.49
CA GLU A 190 -17.42 -18.32 12.51
C GLU A 190 -17.05 -17.85 13.94
N ALA A 191 -15.77 -17.53 14.15
CA ALA A 191 -15.30 -17.01 15.45
C ALA A 191 -15.93 -15.66 15.80
N LYS A 192 -16.15 -14.78 14.82
CA LYS A 192 -16.85 -13.50 15.02
C LYS A 192 -18.32 -13.70 15.40
N ALA A 193 -19.02 -14.55 14.66
CA ALA A 193 -20.41 -14.88 14.92
C ALA A 193 -20.59 -15.49 16.32
N GLU A 194 -19.70 -16.38 16.73
CA GLU A 194 -19.74 -16.96 18.08
C GLU A 194 -19.50 -15.92 19.17
N ARG A 195 -18.55 -14.99 18.99
CA ARG A 195 -18.32 -13.89 19.94
C ARG A 195 -19.53 -12.96 20.06
N GLU A 196 -20.22 -12.67 18.95
CA GLU A 196 -21.43 -11.85 18.94
C GLU A 196 -22.59 -12.55 19.66
N ARG A 197 -22.78 -13.87 19.45
CA ARG A 197 -23.76 -14.67 20.20
C ARG A 197 -23.49 -14.66 21.69
N ARG A 198 -22.26 -14.95 22.13
CA ARG A 198 -21.87 -14.91 23.55
C ARG A 198 -22.08 -13.55 24.19
N LYS A 199 -21.85 -12.45 23.45
CA LYS A 199 -22.14 -11.09 23.96
C LYS A 199 -23.62 -10.82 24.10
N ALA A 200 -24.44 -11.29 23.16
CA ALA A 200 -25.90 -11.17 23.25
C ALA A 200 -26.45 -11.96 24.43
N GLU A 201 -26.05 -13.21 24.60
CA GLU A 201 -26.46 -14.08 25.74
C GLU A 201 -26.06 -13.48 27.09
N GLN A 202 -24.88 -12.84 27.19
CA GLN A 202 -24.43 -12.15 28.40
C GLN A 202 -25.19 -10.85 28.66
N ALA A 203 -25.66 -10.18 27.62
CA ALA A 203 -26.49 -8.97 27.78
C ALA A 203 -27.89 -9.34 28.27
N ASP A 204 -28.50 -10.38 27.73
CA ASP A 204 -29.82 -10.86 28.13
C ASP A 204 -29.82 -11.37 29.59
N SER A 205 -28.81 -12.15 29.98
CA SER A 205 -28.67 -12.63 31.35
C SER A 205 -28.48 -11.51 32.40
N LYS A 206 -27.86 -10.39 32.02
CA LYS A 206 -27.73 -9.20 32.88
C LYS A 206 -29.01 -8.41 33.02
N ILE A 207 -29.93 -8.47 32.07
CA ILE A 207 -31.23 -7.83 32.11
C ILE A 207 -32.17 -8.64 33.05
N GLU A 208 -32.15 -9.98 32.93
CA GLU A 208 -32.94 -10.87 33.78
C GLU A 208 -32.55 -10.80 35.29
N GLN A 209 -31.25 -10.57 35.59
CA GLN A 209 -30.78 -10.42 36.97
C GLN A 209 -31.10 -9.06 37.62
N LYS A 210 -31.63 -8.10 36.86
CA LYS A 210 -32.03 -6.75 37.38
C LYS A 210 -33.53 -6.55 37.55
N GLN A 211 -34.32 -7.56 37.22
CA GLN A 211 -35.75 -7.64 37.53
C GLN A 211 -36.00 -8.45 38.80
#